data_fa68e764046578b8c6e6c8d6bb9e4e41
#
_entry.id   fa68e764046578b8c6e6c8d6bb9e4e41
#
_cell.length_a   1.000
_cell.length_b   1.000
_cell.length_c   1.000
_cell.angle_alpha   90.00
_cell.angle_beta   90.00
_cell.angle_gamma   90.00
#
_symmetry.space_group_name_H-M   'P 1'
#
loop_
_entity.id
_entity.type
_entity.pdbx_description
1 polymer ?
#
loop_
_entity_poly.entity_id
_entity_poly.type
_entity_poly.pdbx_seq_one_letter_code
_entity_poly.pdbx_strand_id
1 'polypeptide(L)'
;MDSFTGRMAEADALARANRWPEALEAYSEVAASGRSDFSFHLHYGTALLYCERHLEGRDQLLRALRLRPDSVDALNNLVCAHFQLGAHVAAEEACRHILLHQPLHDLAWSNLGLALASQGRSPEGIEALHRAIDLNPSNRVSKDNFLQVLNNIATDGAGLAEAHLTLCCDYSEVPEKALPCTEGRRIRIGYVSGDFRQHSVAYFLAGIFNNHDRDAFEIFCYSANSRVDWMTSFFKEQSDHFQDITGIADADVAHRIESDGIDILVDLSGHMLDNRLSLFSLRPAPVQASYLGYPATTGCPFMDFRLVDSLTDPEGADAFATERLVRLPVPFLCYAPFPNAPEPSALPALSNGYVTFGSFNNATKLSDDTLDLWCHALDSTAGSRMFVKAACFSDALACEQLKKRFALRGIDPGRIECSGMITGMRDHLNAYGKVDIALDTFPYNGTTTTCEALWMGVPVITQVGNLHAARVGLSLLSAVGLGGLATTCAEDFAALAAAFSEDVHQLENLRRRLRTVVAHSALCDQRRFTRALEEAFRHMLRPGP
;
A
#
# COMPACT_ATOMS: atom_id res chain seq x y z
N MET A 1 -47.08 1.93 -16.49
CA MET A 1 -46.10 1.86 -15.38
C MET A 1 -45.92 3.27 -14.86
N ASP A 2 -45.96 3.45 -13.54
CA ASP A 2 -45.65 4.76 -12.92
C ASP A 2 -44.27 5.23 -13.36
N SER A 3 -44.12 6.52 -13.65
CA SER A 3 -42.84 7.08 -14.20
C SER A 3 -41.65 6.79 -13.29
N PHE A 4 -41.85 6.63 -12.00
CA PHE A 4 -40.85 6.22 -11.01
C PHE A 4 -40.35 4.79 -11.28
N THR A 5 -41.27 3.81 -11.37
CA THR A 5 -40.91 2.39 -11.55
C THR A 5 -40.18 2.15 -12.89
N GLY A 6 -40.57 2.88 -13.96
CA GLY A 6 -39.91 2.78 -15.26
C GLY A 6 -38.46 3.30 -15.22
N ARG A 7 -38.21 4.46 -14.61
CA ARG A 7 -36.88 5.05 -14.50
C ARG A 7 -35.97 4.27 -13.55
N MET A 8 -36.52 3.73 -12.45
CA MET A 8 -35.78 2.82 -11.57
C MET A 8 -35.28 1.59 -12.34
N ALA A 9 -36.15 0.96 -13.13
CA ALA A 9 -35.79 -0.22 -13.93
C ALA A 9 -34.73 0.09 -14.98
N GLU A 10 -34.75 1.28 -15.57
CA GLU A 10 -33.70 1.76 -16.48
C GLU A 10 -32.36 1.95 -15.76
N ALA A 11 -32.35 2.66 -14.63
CA ALA A 11 -31.17 2.86 -13.80
C ALA A 11 -30.55 1.53 -13.34
N ASP A 12 -31.40 0.60 -12.87
CA ASP A 12 -30.97 -0.75 -12.47
C ASP A 12 -30.40 -1.56 -13.65
N ALA A 13 -30.94 -1.38 -14.86
CA ALA A 13 -30.41 -2.04 -16.07
C ALA A 13 -29.02 -1.51 -16.44
N LEU A 14 -28.82 -0.20 -16.37
CA LEU A 14 -27.52 0.45 -16.58
C LEU A 14 -26.49 -0.01 -15.54
N ALA A 15 -26.87 -0.07 -14.26
CA ALA A 15 -26.01 -0.56 -13.18
C ALA A 15 -25.59 -2.03 -13.41
N ARG A 16 -26.54 -2.91 -13.80
CA ARG A 16 -26.21 -4.31 -14.16
C ARG A 16 -25.30 -4.43 -15.37
N ALA A 17 -25.31 -3.44 -16.27
CA ALA A 17 -24.41 -3.36 -17.42
C ALA A 17 -23.06 -2.70 -17.08
N ASN A 18 -22.76 -2.44 -15.79
CA ASN A 18 -21.57 -1.72 -15.28
C ASN A 18 -21.42 -0.29 -15.86
N ARG A 19 -22.52 0.32 -16.34
CA ARG A 19 -22.55 1.70 -16.85
C ARG A 19 -22.88 2.65 -15.72
N TRP A 20 -21.96 2.75 -14.75
CA TRP A 20 -22.21 3.44 -13.48
C TRP A 20 -22.47 4.95 -13.62
N PRO A 21 -21.75 5.71 -14.49
CA PRO A 21 -22.02 7.13 -14.69
C PRO A 21 -23.45 7.38 -15.21
N GLU A 22 -23.90 6.62 -16.20
CA GLU A 22 -25.25 6.75 -16.74
C GLU A 22 -26.31 6.25 -15.77
N ALA A 23 -26.02 5.18 -15.02
CA ALA A 23 -26.90 4.73 -13.94
C ALA A 23 -27.07 5.83 -12.87
N LEU A 24 -26.00 6.52 -12.52
CA LEU A 24 -26.00 7.61 -11.55
C LEU A 24 -26.88 8.78 -12.01
N GLU A 25 -26.82 9.17 -13.30
CA GLU A 25 -27.68 10.20 -13.87
C GLU A 25 -29.17 9.78 -13.76
N ALA A 26 -29.49 8.53 -14.16
CA ALA A 26 -30.83 8.01 -14.08
C ALA A 26 -31.38 7.96 -12.64
N TYR A 27 -30.56 7.52 -11.66
CA TYR A 27 -30.94 7.60 -10.24
C TYR A 27 -31.12 9.04 -9.74
N SER A 28 -30.32 9.99 -10.22
CA SER A 28 -30.45 11.40 -9.87
C SER A 28 -31.78 11.99 -10.36
N GLU A 29 -32.26 11.59 -11.55
CA GLU A 29 -33.58 11.96 -12.06
C GLU A 29 -34.71 11.36 -11.21
N VAL A 30 -34.53 10.10 -10.78
CA VAL A 30 -35.47 9.45 -9.85
C VAL A 30 -35.54 10.21 -8.53
N ALA A 31 -34.37 10.65 -7.99
CA ALA A 31 -34.30 11.44 -6.77
C ALA A 31 -35.12 12.75 -6.87
N ALA A 32 -35.05 13.42 -8.03
CA ALA A 32 -35.81 14.66 -8.28
C ALA A 32 -37.33 14.48 -8.23
N SER A 33 -37.82 13.26 -8.42
CA SER A 33 -39.26 12.95 -8.32
C SER A 33 -39.83 13.00 -6.87
N GLY A 34 -38.95 13.05 -5.87
CA GLY A 34 -39.30 13.10 -4.45
C GLY A 34 -39.80 11.75 -3.88
N ARG A 35 -39.90 10.70 -4.70
CA ARG A 35 -40.21 9.35 -4.25
C ARG A 35 -38.95 8.59 -3.92
N SER A 36 -38.95 7.88 -2.81
CA SER A 36 -37.82 7.07 -2.37
C SER A 36 -38.28 5.91 -1.52
N ASP A 37 -37.68 4.76 -1.73
CA ASP A 37 -37.85 3.56 -0.92
C ASP A 37 -36.47 2.94 -0.59
N PHE A 38 -36.52 1.80 0.07
CA PHE A 38 -35.29 1.09 0.43
C PHE A 38 -34.44 0.75 -0.80
N SER A 39 -35.04 0.21 -1.85
CA SER A 39 -34.30 -0.22 -3.07
C SER A 39 -33.67 0.98 -3.78
N PHE A 40 -34.39 2.09 -3.87
CA PHE A 40 -33.84 3.33 -4.42
C PHE A 40 -32.60 3.80 -3.65
N HIS A 41 -32.68 3.92 -2.33
CA HIS A 41 -31.56 4.38 -1.51
C HIS A 41 -30.37 3.42 -1.57
N LEU A 42 -30.60 2.11 -1.59
CA LEU A 42 -29.55 1.10 -1.72
C LEU A 42 -28.83 1.23 -3.08
N HIS A 43 -29.58 1.20 -4.19
CA HIS A 43 -28.99 1.17 -5.53
C HIS A 43 -28.36 2.53 -5.90
N TYR A 44 -29.01 3.64 -5.53
CA TYR A 44 -28.43 4.97 -5.72
C TYR A 44 -27.15 5.16 -4.89
N GLY A 45 -27.15 4.72 -3.63
CA GLY A 45 -25.96 4.72 -2.79
C GLY A 45 -24.82 3.90 -3.41
N THR A 46 -25.13 2.71 -3.93
CA THR A 46 -24.16 1.85 -4.63
C THR A 46 -23.60 2.54 -5.88
N ALA A 47 -24.43 3.13 -6.73
CA ALA A 47 -23.99 3.84 -7.92
C ALA A 47 -23.07 5.03 -7.57
N LEU A 48 -23.39 5.77 -6.49
CA LEU A 48 -22.54 6.84 -5.98
C LEU A 48 -21.15 6.35 -5.56
N LEU A 49 -21.06 5.17 -4.91
CA LEU A 49 -19.78 4.57 -4.53
C LEU A 49 -18.93 4.24 -5.77
N TYR A 50 -19.51 3.60 -6.77
CA TYR A 50 -18.81 3.28 -8.03
C TYR A 50 -18.38 4.53 -8.82
N CYS A 51 -19.07 5.67 -8.60
CA CYS A 51 -18.69 6.97 -9.16
C CYS A 51 -17.82 7.82 -8.21
N GLU A 52 -17.19 7.22 -7.21
CA GLU A 52 -16.29 7.84 -6.22
C GLU A 52 -16.93 8.96 -5.35
N ARG A 53 -18.25 9.08 -5.35
CA ARG A 53 -19.02 10.03 -4.51
C ARG A 53 -19.31 9.41 -3.13
N HIS A 54 -18.25 9.03 -2.42
CA HIS A 54 -18.34 8.17 -1.22
C HIS A 54 -19.15 8.78 -0.07
N LEU A 55 -19.07 10.10 0.15
CA LEU A 55 -19.86 10.78 1.19
C LEU A 55 -21.35 10.70 0.89
N GLU A 56 -21.74 10.97 -0.34
CA GLU A 56 -23.13 10.92 -0.75
C GLU A 56 -23.64 9.48 -0.80
N GLY A 57 -22.80 8.55 -1.26
CA GLY A 57 -23.11 7.11 -1.22
C GLY A 57 -23.40 6.64 0.20
N ARG A 58 -22.53 6.96 1.16
CA ARG A 58 -22.74 6.70 2.59
C ARG A 58 -24.08 7.25 3.07
N ASP A 59 -24.40 8.50 2.75
CA ASP A 59 -25.63 9.14 3.23
C ASP A 59 -26.89 8.47 2.66
N GLN A 60 -26.85 7.98 1.40
CA GLN A 60 -27.94 7.20 0.82
C GLN A 60 -28.07 5.82 1.49
N LEU A 61 -26.97 5.13 1.74
CA LEU A 61 -26.97 3.83 2.43
C LEU A 61 -27.49 3.94 3.87
N LEU A 62 -27.14 5.01 4.58
CA LEU A 62 -27.71 5.30 5.90
C LEU A 62 -29.24 5.56 5.83
N ARG A 63 -29.75 6.15 4.74
CA ARG A 63 -31.19 6.27 4.53
C ARG A 63 -31.85 4.91 4.25
N ALA A 64 -31.20 4.05 3.46
CA ALA A 64 -31.65 2.68 3.25
C ALA A 64 -31.74 1.92 4.58
N LEU A 65 -30.72 2.00 5.43
CA LEU A 65 -30.69 1.33 6.74
C LEU A 65 -31.73 1.86 7.73
N ARG A 66 -32.15 3.13 7.62
CA ARG A 66 -33.32 3.62 8.41
C ARG A 66 -34.62 2.91 8.05
N LEU A 67 -34.74 2.45 6.79
CA LEU A 67 -35.92 1.71 6.32
C LEU A 67 -35.83 0.21 6.59
N ARG A 68 -34.59 -0.35 6.52
CA ARG A 68 -34.29 -1.75 6.81
C ARG A 68 -32.97 -1.86 7.55
N PRO A 69 -32.94 -1.80 8.90
CA PRO A 69 -31.71 -1.75 9.69
C PRO A 69 -30.77 -2.93 9.50
N ASP A 70 -31.31 -4.12 9.24
CA ASP A 70 -30.52 -5.37 9.19
C ASP A 70 -30.22 -5.81 7.75
N SER A 71 -30.31 -4.89 6.78
CA SER A 71 -29.96 -5.21 5.39
C SER A 71 -28.47 -5.41 5.23
N VAL A 72 -28.07 -6.66 5.02
CA VAL A 72 -26.66 -7.05 4.82
C VAL A 72 -26.06 -6.35 3.59
N ASP A 73 -26.81 -6.24 2.49
CA ASP A 73 -26.33 -5.54 1.28
C ASP A 73 -26.02 -4.06 1.55
N ALA A 74 -26.95 -3.37 2.27
CA ALA A 74 -26.74 -1.97 2.62
C ALA A 74 -25.58 -1.79 3.61
N LEU A 75 -25.43 -2.69 4.58
CA LEU A 75 -24.33 -2.68 5.54
C LEU A 75 -22.98 -2.97 4.86
N ASN A 76 -22.89 -3.95 3.95
CA ASN A 76 -21.67 -4.24 3.20
C ASN A 76 -21.24 -3.05 2.34
N ASN A 77 -22.17 -2.43 1.62
CA ASN A 77 -21.87 -1.23 0.83
C ASN A 77 -21.47 -0.05 1.73
N LEU A 78 -22.07 0.06 2.93
CA LEU A 78 -21.69 1.07 3.91
C LEU A 78 -20.27 0.83 4.45
N VAL A 79 -19.87 -0.42 4.66
CA VAL A 79 -18.49 -0.79 5.01
C VAL A 79 -17.51 -0.31 3.92
N CYS A 80 -17.82 -0.55 2.64
CA CYS A 80 -17.01 -0.05 1.52
C CYS A 80 -16.90 1.48 1.54
N ALA A 81 -18.03 2.18 1.74
CA ALA A 81 -18.02 3.64 1.87
C ALA A 81 -17.13 4.13 3.01
N HIS A 82 -17.21 3.48 4.17
CA HIS A 82 -16.40 3.84 5.34
C HIS A 82 -14.91 3.60 5.11
N PHE A 83 -14.51 2.52 4.43
CA PHE A 83 -13.11 2.30 4.06
C PHE A 83 -12.57 3.43 3.18
N GLN A 84 -13.31 3.83 2.15
CA GLN A 84 -12.90 4.91 1.25
C GLN A 84 -12.82 6.28 1.95
N LEU A 85 -13.61 6.47 3.00
CA LEU A 85 -13.62 7.70 3.82
C LEU A 85 -12.61 7.66 5.00
N GLY A 86 -11.89 6.55 5.19
CA GLY A 86 -10.99 6.37 6.34
C GLY A 86 -11.72 6.21 7.69
N ALA A 87 -13.05 5.99 7.68
CA ALA A 87 -13.89 5.86 8.88
C ALA A 87 -13.91 4.39 9.38
N HIS A 88 -12.73 3.89 9.76
CA HIS A 88 -12.55 2.46 10.06
C HIS A 88 -13.29 1.99 11.31
N VAL A 89 -13.54 2.87 12.29
CA VAL A 89 -14.37 2.55 13.47
C VAL A 89 -15.81 2.29 13.05
N ALA A 90 -16.36 3.14 12.20
CA ALA A 90 -17.73 2.95 11.68
C ALA A 90 -17.81 1.71 10.75
N ALA A 91 -16.75 1.38 10.02
CA ALA A 91 -16.67 0.14 9.26
C ALA A 91 -16.71 -1.10 10.19
N GLU A 92 -15.95 -1.09 11.29
CA GLU A 92 -16.00 -2.13 12.33
C GLU A 92 -17.41 -2.30 12.89
N GLU A 93 -18.09 -1.21 13.27
CA GLU A 93 -19.45 -1.25 13.80
C GLU A 93 -20.43 -1.90 12.80
N ALA A 94 -20.36 -1.52 11.53
CA ALA A 94 -21.21 -2.10 10.48
C ALA A 94 -20.92 -3.60 10.27
N CYS A 95 -19.64 -4.03 10.28
CA CYS A 95 -19.29 -5.44 10.20
C CYS A 95 -19.82 -6.24 11.41
N ARG A 96 -19.67 -5.71 12.63
CA ARG A 96 -20.20 -6.35 13.85
C ARG A 96 -21.72 -6.45 13.82
N HIS A 97 -22.41 -5.46 13.26
CA HIS A 97 -23.85 -5.52 13.06
C HIS A 97 -24.26 -6.68 12.12
N ILE A 98 -23.56 -6.86 11.00
CA ILE A 98 -23.81 -8.00 10.11
C ILE A 98 -23.59 -9.32 10.88
N LEU A 99 -22.47 -9.44 11.59
CA LEU A 99 -22.10 -10.66 12.31
C LEU A 99 -23.01 -11.01 13.49
N LEU A 100 -23.68 -10.01 14.08
CA LEU A 100 -24.70 -10.24 15.11
C LEU A 100 -25.89 -11.06 14.57
N HIS A 101 -26.29 -10.82 13.31
CA HIS A 101 -27.41 -11.50 12.67
C HIS A 101 -26.97 -12.68 11.78
N GLN A 102 -25.76 -12.62 11.24
CA GLN A 102 -25.17 -13.65 10.37
C GLN A 102 -23.74 -14.00 10.82
N PRO A 103 -23.57 -14.79 11.89
CA PRO A 103 -22.24 -15.11 12.46
C PRO A 103 -21.30 -15.88 11.52
N LEU A 104 -21.83 -16.48 10.45
CA LEU A 104 -21.08 -17.26 9.46
C LEU A 104 -20.83 -16.49 8.15
N HIS A 105 -21.00 -15.17 8.15
CA HIS A 105 -20.80 -14.33 6.97
C HIS A 105 -19.30 -14.04 6.77
N ASP A 106 -18.64 -14.78 5.89
CA ASP A 106 -17.18 -14.74 5.66
C ASP A 106 -16.67 -13.34 5.25
N LEU A 107 -17.35 -12.65 4.32
CA LEU A 107 -16.97 -11.29 3.91
C LEU A 107 -17.03 -10.28 5.06
N ALA A 108 -18.02 -10.41 5.96
CA ALA A 108 -18.10 -9.51 7.10
C ALA A 108 -16.95 -9.74 8.10
N TRP A 109 -16.53 -10.99 8.30
CA TRP A 109 -15.33 -11.32 9.06
C TRP A 109 -14.06 -10.76 8.39
N SER A 110 -13.94 -10.90 7.08
CA SER A 110 -12.80 -10.36 6.32
C SER A 110 -12.72 -8.83 6.42
N ASN A 111 -13.84 -8.15 6.22
CA ASN A 111 -13.92 -6.70 6.34
C ASN A 111 -13.69 -6.21 7.78
N LEU A 112 -14.18 -6.95 8.79
CA LEU A 112 -13.90 -6.67 10.19
C LEU A 112 -12.40 -6.72 10.46
N GLY A 113 -11.70 -7.74 9.94
CA GLY A 113 -10.25 -7.88 10.08
C GLY A 113 -9.49 -6.70 9.52
N LEU A 114 -9.85 -6.23 8.31
CA LEU A 114 -9.26 -5.04 7.71
C LEU A 114 -9.57 -3.76 8.50
N ALA A 115 -10.81 -3.61 8.99
CA ALA A 115 -11.21 -2.45 9.77
C ALA A 115 -10.42 -2.35 11.09
N LEU A 116 -10.20 -3.48 11.76
CA LEU A 116 -9.39 -3.58 12.97
C LEU A 116 -7.92 -3.26 12.69
N ALA A 117 -7.34 -3.88 11.65
CA ALA A 117 -5.95 -3.62 11.26
C ALA A 117 -5.74 -2.15 10.90
N SER A 118 -6.68 -1.52 10.19
CA SER A 118 -6.62 -0.11 9.81
C SER A 118 -6.71 0.87 11.01
N GLN A 119 -7.08 0.37 12.19
CA GLN A 119 -7.05 1.09 13.46
C GLN A 119 -5.77 0.79 14.28
N GLY A 120 -4.80 0.04 13.72
CA GLY A 120 -3.60 -0.42 14.42
C GLY A 120 -3.85 -1.59 15.39
N ARG A 121 -4.97 -2.33 15.22
CA ARG A 121 -5.36 -3.51 16.00
C ARG A 121 -5.14 -4.78 15.16
N SER A 122 -3.95 -4.90 14.56
CA SER A 122 -3.63 -5.99 13.63
C SER A 122 -3.74 -7.39 14.23
N PRO A 123 -3.39 -7.68 15.50
CA PRO A 123 -3.62 -9.00 16.09
C PRO A 123 -5.09 -9.42 16.07
N GLU A 124 -6.00 -8.55 16.49
CA GLU A 124 -7.45 -8.81 16.43
C GLU A 124 -7.95 -8.93 14.97
N GLY A 125 -7.36 -8.14 14.07
CA GLY A 125 -7.61 -8.22 12.63
C GLY A 125 -7.26 -9.58 12.05
N ILE A 126 -6.12 -10.16 12.44
CA ILE A 126 -5.68 -11.51 12.02
C ILE A 126 -6.65 -12.58 12.50
N GLU A 127 -7.14 -12.50 13.75
CA GLU A 127 -8.12 -13.46 14.26
C GLU A 127 -9.43 -13.43 13.43
N ALA A 128 -9.91 -12.24 13.10
CA ALA A 128 -11.10 -12.07 12.27
C ALA A 128 -10.90 -12.59 10.84
N LEU A 129 -9.73 -12.31 10.23
CA LEU A 129 -9.38 -12.81 8.89
C LEU A 129 -9.20 -14.32 8.86
N HIS A 130 -8.60 -14.90 9.90
CA HIS A 130 -8.51 -16.35 10.04
C HIS A 130 -9.90 -16.99 10.08
N ARG A 131 -10.82 -16.38 10.84
CA ARG A 131 -12.20 -16.84 10.87
C ARG A 131 -12.90 -16.75 9.51
N ALA A 132 -12.62 -15.70 8.72
CA ALA A 132 -13.14 -15.58 7.35
C ALA A 132 -12.63 -16.71 6.45
N ILE A 133 -11.34 -17.06 6.55
CA ILE A 133 -10.72 -18.14 5.77
C ILE A 133 -11.28 -19.51 6.18
N ASP A 134 -11.48 -19.76 7.49
CA ASP A 134 -12.11 -21.00 7.98
C ASP A 134 -13.51 -21.21 7.41
N LEU A 135 -14.30 -20.12 7.31
CA LEU A 135 -15.66 -20.15 6.79
C LEU A 135 -15.70 -20.34 5.27
N ASN A 136 -14.76 -19.76 4.56
CA ASN A 136 -14.67 -19.85 3.11
C ASN A 136 -13.21 -19.95 2.64
N PRO A 137 -12.60 -21.17 2.67
CA PRO A 137 -11.21 -21.36 2.26
C PRO A 137 -10.93 -21.04 0.79
N SER A 138 -11.94 -20.93 -0.06
CA SER A 138 -11.80 -20.56 -1.47
C SER A 138 -11.79 -19.04 -1.70
N ASN A 139 -12.10 -18.23 -0.68
CA ASN A 139 -12.12 -16.79 -0.79
C ASN A 139 -10.70 -16.21 -0.83
N ARG A 140 -10.19 -15.96 -2.05
CA ARG A 140 -8.86 -15.43 -2.28
C ARG A 140 -8.63 -14.07 -1.64
N VAL A 141 -9.64 -13.20 -1.66
CA VAL A 141 -9.54 -11.86 -1.07
C VAL A 141 -9.27 -11.92 0.43
N SER A 142 -9.93 -12.84 1.15
CA SER A 142 -9.68 -13.03 2.59
C SER A 142 -8.27 -13.54 2.86
N LYS A 143 -7.73 -14.44 2.02
CA LYS A 143 -6.35 -14.94 2.10
C LYS A 143 -5.34 -13.81 1.86
N ASP A 144 -5.54 -13.01 0.81
CA ASP A 144 -4.67 -11.86 0.48
C ASP A 144 -4.70 -10.81 1.61
N ASN A 145 -5.87 -10.48 2.14
CA ASN A 145 -6.03 -9.58 3.27
C ASN A 145 -5.30 -10.09 4.53
N PHE A 146 -5.40 -11.40 4.82
CA PHE A 146 -4.68 -12.02 5.94
C PHE A 146 -3.17 -11.88 5.77
N LEU A 147 -2.62 -12.23 4.61
CA LEU A 147 -1.19 -12.13 4.33
C LEU A 147 -0.70 -10.67 4.39
N GLN A 148 -1.50 -9.73 3.91
CA GLN A 148 -1.19 -8.31 3.99
C GLN A 148 -1.14 -7.81 5.45
N VAL A 149 -2.11 -8.18 6.27
CA VAL A 149 -2.14 -7.78 7.70
C VAL A 149 -1.05 -8.50 8.49
N LEU A 150 -0.77 -9.76 8.19
CA LEU A 150 0.30 -10.52 8.84
C LEU A 150 1.68 -9.86 8.63
N ASN A 151 1.96 -9.36 7.43
CA ASN A 151 3.21 -8.62 7.15
C ASN A 151 3.41 -7.40 8.05
N ASN A 152 2.34 -6.77 8.55
CA ASN A 152 2.47 -5.59 9.41
C ASN A 152 3.02 -5.91 10.80
N ILE A 153 2.93 -7.17 11.26
CA ILE A 153 3.30 -7.57 12.61
C ILE A 153 4.27 -8.76 12.67
N ALA A 154 4.59 -9.37 11.53
CA ALA A 154 5.48 -10.53 11.49
C ALA A 154 6.92 -10.15 11.82
N THR A 155 7.53 -10.93 12.70
CA THR A 155 8.97 -10.86 13.06
C THR A 155 9.69 -12.17 12.77
N ASP A 156 8.94 -13.27 12.56
CA ASP A 156 9.45 -14.60 12.23
C ASP A 156 9.31 -14.90 10.73
N GLY A 157 10.46 -15.13 10.07
CA GLY A 157 10.52 -15.40 8.63
C GLY A 157 9.98 -16.77 8.25
N ALA A 158 10.19 -17.78 9.08
CA ALA A 158 9.73 -19.14 8.80
C ALA A 158 8.19 -19.20 8.87
N GLY A 159 7.60 -18.65 9.93
CA GLY A 159 6.14 -18.60 10.08
C GLY A 159 5.46 -17.76 8.99
N LEU A 160 6.08 -16.64 8.60
CA LEU A 160 5.56 -15.82 7.50
C LEU A 160 5.60 -16.57 6.16
N ALA A 161 6.71 -17.24 5.84
CA ALA A 161 6.85 -18.02 4.61
C ALA A 161 5.87 -19.21 4.59
N GLU A 162 5.70 -19.91 5.70
CA GLU A 162 4.75 -21.02 5.84
C GLU A 162 3.30 -20.55 5.61
N ALA A 163 2.93 -19.40 6.14
CA ALA A 163 1.60 -18.81 5.90
C ALA A 163 1.36 -18.56 4.41
N HIS A 164 2.34 -17.95 3.70
CA HIS A 164 2.25 -17.71 2.26
C HIS A 164 2.13 -19.01 1.48
N LEU A 165 2.98 -20.01 1.75
CA LEU A 165 2.94 -21.31 1.10
C LEU A 165 1.59 -22.01 1.30
N THR A 166 1.09 -22.01 2.55
CA THR A 166 -0.18 -22.67 2.89
C THR A 166 -1.37 -22.02 2.19
N LEU A 167 -1.43 -20.68 2.15
CA LEU A 167 -2.55 -19.96 1.56
C LEU A 167 -2.48 -19.88 0.02
N CYS A 168 -1.31 -20.19 -0.57
CA CYS A 168 -1.11 -20.24 -2.03
C CYS A 168 -1.03 -21.68 -2.59
N CYS A 169 -1.28 -22.72 -1.78
CA CYS A 169 -1.21 -24.12 -2.22
C CYS A 169 -2.24 -24.51 -3.29
N ASP A 170 -3.26 -23.72 -3.51
CA ASP A 170 -4.28 -23.93 -4.56
C ASP A 170 -3.71 -23.86 -6.00
N TYR A 171 -2.47 -23.37 -6.16
CA TYR A 171 -1.77 -23.25 -7.43
C TYR A 171 -0.76 -24.42 -7.63
N SER A 172 -1.25 -25.66 -7.72
CA SER A 172 -0.39 -26.86 -7.70
C SER A 172 0.21 -27.25 -9.05
N GLU A 173 -0.38 -26.83 -10.16
CA GLU A 173 0.10 -27.16 -11.51
C GLU A 173 0.56 -25.89 -12.24
N VAL A 174 1.87 -25.76 -12.43
CA VAL A 174 2.48 -24.63 -13.13
C VAL A 174 3.01 -25.11 -14.48
N PRO A 175 2.50 -24.63 -15.62
CA PRO A 175 3.03 -24.97 -16.92
C PRO A 175 4.50 -24.55 -17.05
N GLU A 176 5.36 -25.43 -17.50
CA GLU A 176 6.73 -25.06 -17.86
C GLU A 176 6.75 -24.34 -19.22
N LYS A 177 7.54 -23.27 -19.30
CA LYS A 177 7.82 -22.57 -20.57
C LYS A 177 9.32 -22.53 -20.82
N ALA A 178 9.71 -22.82 -22.06
CA ALA A 178 11.09 -22.68 -22.46
C ALA A 178 11.54 -21.21 -22.46
N LEU A 179 12.78 -20.96 -22.08
CA LEU A 179 13.36 -19.63 -22.16
C LEU A 179 13.36 -19.11 -23.60
N PRO A 180 13.05 -17.84 -23.83
CA PRO A 180 12.95 -17.28 -25.16
C PRO A 180 14.34 -17.05 -25.77
N CYS A 181 14.46 -17.17 -27.09
CA CYS A 181 15.60 -16.63 -27.81
C CYS A 181 15.40 -15.13 -28.02
N THR A 182 16.29 -14.33 -27.45
CA THR A 182 16.24 -12.85 -27.53
C THR A 182 17.31 -12.26 -28.44
N GLU A 183 18.11 -13.09 -29.11
CA GLU A 183 19.13 -12.62 -30.03
C GLU A 183 18.52 -11.85 -31.23
N GLY A 184 19.07 -10.67 -31.50
CA GLY A 184 18.70 -9.84 -32.66
C GLY A 184 17.37 -9.08 -32.49
N ARG A 185 16.74 -9.08 -31.32
CA ARG A 185 15.52 -8.30 -31.05
C ARG A 185 15.53 -7.68 -29.66
N ARG A 186 14.65 -6.71 -29.44
CA ARG A 186 14.41 -6.15 -28.10
C ARG A 186 13.81 -7.22 -27.15
N ILE A 187 14.23 -7.17 -25.88
CA ILE A 187 13.64 -7.96 -24.80
C ILE A 187 12.30 -7.31 -24.44
N ARG A 188 11.22 -8.08 -24.38
CA ARG A 188 9.88 -7.60 -24.07
C ARG A 188 9.58 -7.77 -22.58
N ILE A 189 9.41 -6.65 -21.89
CA ILE A 189 9.09 -6.62 -20.47
C ILE A 189 7.63 -6.20 -20.32
N GLY A 190 6.81 -7.05 -19.70
CA GLY A 190 5.44 -6.75 -19.32
C GLY A 190 5.34 -6.41 -17.84
N TYR A 191 4.81 -5.24 -17.49
CA TYR A 191 4.51 -4.85 -16.11
C TYR A 191 3.01 -4.95 -15.86
N VAL A 192 2.60 -5.67 -14.81
CA VAL A 192 1.20 -5.81 -14.39
C VAL A 192 1.00 -5.08 -13.07
N SER A 193 0.04 -4.15 -13.01
CA SER A 193 -0.24 -3.41 -11.79
C SER A 193 -1.66 -2.83 -11.75
N GLY A 194 -2.27 -2.78 -10.56
CA GLY A 194 -3.41 -1.94 -10.24
C GLY A 194 -3.03 -0.50 -9.88
N ASP A 195 -1.73 -0.14 -9.89
CA ASP A 195 -1.21 1.12 -9.36
C ASP A 195 -0.49 2.01 -10.38
N PHE A 196 -0.79 1.85 -11.67
CA PHE A 196 -0.38 2.82 -12.70
C PHE A 196 -1.20 4.12 -12.61
N ARG A 197 -1.21 4.71 -11.42
CA ARG A 197 -1.92 5.91 -11.01
C ARG A 197 -1.12 6.63 -9.92
N GLN A 198 -1.64 7.72 -9.39
CA GLN A 198 -1.03 8.40 -8.25
C GLN A 198 -1.03 7.47 -7.01
N HIS A 199 0.02 6.70 -6.86
CA HIS A 199 0.23 5.70 -5.83
C HIS A 199 1.73 5.59 -5.46
N SER A 200 2.03 5.03 -4.28
CA SER A 200 3.42 4.83 -3.81
C SER A 200 4.29 4.09 -4.83
N VAL A 201 3.80 2.99 -5.41
CA VAL A 201 4.50 2.19 -6.43
C VAL A 201 4.90 3.04 -7.63
N ALA A 202 4.02 3.93 -8.08
CA ALA A 202 4.25 4.77 -9.25
C ALA A 202 5.45 5.71 -9.09
N TYR A 203 5.70 6.26 -7.89
CA TYR A 203 6.83 7.13 -7.62
C TYR A 203 8.19 6.42 -7.68
N PHE A 204 8.21 5.10 -7.50
CA PHE A 204 9.41 4.29 -7.68
C PHE A 204 9.57 3.78 -9.12
N LEU A 205 8.48 3.63 -9.86
CA LEU A 205 8.51 3.19 -11.26
C LEU A 205 8.79 4.32 -12.25
N ALA A 206 8.37 5.55 -11.96
CA ALA A 206 8.46 6.66 -12.90
C ALA A 206 9.89 6.89 -13.42
N GLY A 207 10.88 6.79 -12.52
CA GLY A 207 12.29 6.90 -12.89
C GLY A 207 12.76 5.78 -13.82
N ILE A 208 12.27 4.56 -13.63
CA ILE A 208 12.59 3.39 -14.44
C ILE A 208 12.05 3.58 -15.86
N PHE A 209 10.76 3.94 -15.97
CA PHE A 209 10.10 4.13 -17.27
C PHE A 209 10.74 5.23 -18.11
N ASN A 210 11.21 6.31 -17.48
CA ASN A 210 11.94 7.39 -18.15
C ASN A 210 13.33 6.99 -18.68
N ASN A 211 13.95 5.93 -18.12
CA ASN A 211 15.34 5.62 -18.37
C ASN A 211 15.60 4.24 -18.98
N HIS A 212 14.55 3.48 -19.33
CA HIS A 212 14.71 2.23 -20.06
C HIS A 212 15.41 2.44 -21.39
N ASP A 213 16.39 1.56 -21.70
CA ASP A 213 17.07 1.49 -22.99
C ASP A 213 16.09 0.95 -24.04
N ARG A 214 15.48 1.87 -24.81
CA ARG A 214 14.49 1.56 -25.84
C ARG A 214 15.03 0.85 -27.06
N ASP A 215 16.34 0.85 -27.24
CA ASP A 215 16.99 0.07 -28.31
C ASP A 215 17.11 -1.41 -27.93
N ALA A 216 17.23 -1.70 -26.62
CA ALA A 216 17.38 -3.05 -26.09
C ALA A 216 16.08 -3.65 -25.52
N PHE A 217 15.15 -2.82 -25.03
CA PHE A 217 13.93 -3.24 -24.34
C PHE A 217 12.66 -2.67 -24.99
N GLU A 218 11.61 -3.46 -25.01
CA GLU A 218 10.26 -3.07 -25.42
C GLU A 218 9.33 -3.23 -24.20
N ILE A 219 8.66 -2.15 -23.79
CA ILE A 219 7.96 -2.05 -22.51
C ILE A 219 6.46 -2.08 -22.71
N PHE A 220 5.82 -3.05 -22.06
CA PHE A 220 4.38 -3.27 -22.05
C PHE A 220 3.83 -2.99 -20.65
N CYS A 221 2.72 -2.24 -20.55
CA CYS A 221 1.96 -2.03 -19.33
C CYS A 221 0.60 -2.71 -19.46
N TYR A 222 0.27 -3.54 -18.48
CA TYR A 222 -1.04 -4.15 -18.30
C TYR A 222 -1.67 -3.56 -17.04
N SER A 223 -2.53 -2.56 -17.23
CA SER A 223 -3.13 -1.80 -16.13
C SER A 223 -4.42 -2.45 -15.65
N ALA A 224 -4.44 -2.92 -14.40
CA ALA A 224 -5.62 -3.47 -13.74
C ALA A 224 -6.40 -2.39 -12.93
N ASN A 225 -6.29 -1.12 -13.31
CA ASN A 225 -6.78 0.02 -12.56
C ASN A 225 -7.90 0.76 -13.29
N SER A 226 -9.03 0.96 -12.61
CA SER A 226 -10.17 1.74 -13.12
C SER A 226 -10.01 3.26 -12.95
N ARG A 227 -9.08 3.72 -12.11
CA ARG A 227 -8.85 5.15 -11.85
C ARG A 227 -7.80 5.69 -12.80
N VAL A 228 -8.15 6.71 -13.57
CA VAL A 228 -7.25 7.37 -14.51
C VAL A 228 -6.89 8.75 -13.98
N ASP A 229 -5.58 9.02 -13.82
CA ASP A 229 -5.05 10.31 -13.42
C ASP A 229 -3.84 10.73 -14.28
N TRP A 230 -3.16 11.81 -13.89
CA TRP A 230 -1.99 12.32 -14.60
C TRP A 230 -0.83 11.32 -14.62
N MET A 231 -0.68 10.48 -13.57
CA MET A 231 0.35 9.45 -13.51
C MET A 231 0.01 8.28 -14.44
N THR A 232 -1.27 7.94 -14.60
CA THR A 232 -1.72 6.96 -15.62
C THR A 232 -1.35 7.45 -17.03
N SER A 233 -1.58 8.73 -17.30
CA SER A 233 -1.20 9.36 -18.58
C SER A 233 0.31 9.30 -18.80
N PHE A 234 1.10 9.57 -17.76
CA PHE A 234 2.55 9.44 -17.79
C PHE A 234 2.99 8.02 -18.19
N PHE A 235 2.48 6.97 -17.53
CA PHE A 235 2.85 5.59 -17.89
C PHE A 235 2.42 5.22 -19.30
N LYS A 236 1.27 5.71 -19.75
CA LYS A 236 0.79 5.51 -21.11
C LYS A 236 1.70 6.15 -22.17
N GLU A 237 2.29 7.31 -21.87
CA GLU A 237 3.23 8.00 -22.74
C GLU A 237 4.63 7.37 -22.70
N GLN A 238 5.03 6.84 -21.53
CA GLN A 238 6.36 6.29 -21.31
C GLN A 238 6.47 4.79 -21.56
N SER A 239 5.43 4.08 -21.94
CA SER A 239 5.48 2.68 -22.40
C SER A 239 5.40 2.58 -23.93
N ASP A 240 5.98 1.52 -24.51
CA ASP A 240 5.75 1.22 -25.94
C ASP A 240 4.31 0.77 -26.18
N HIS A 241 3.74 0.02 -25.22
CA HIS A 241 2.38 -0.50 -25.27
C HIS A 241 1.71 -0.34 -23.89
N PHE A 242 0.50 0.21 -23.87
CA PHE A 242 -0.31 0.34 -22.68
C PHE A 242 -1.69 -0.28 -22.91
N GLN A 243 -2.05 -1.27 -22.11
CA GLN A 243 -3.33 -1.99 -22.20
C GLN A 243 -4.09 -1.89 -20.88
N ASP A 244 -5.34 -1.46 -20.95
CA ASP A 244 -6.27 -1.56 -19.84
C ASP A 244 -6.84 -2.99 -19.80
N ILE A 245 -6.59 -3.67 -18.67
CA ILE A 245 -7.06 -5.03 -18.42
C ILE A 245 -8.13 -5.07 -17.32
N THR A 246 -8.67 -3.92 -16.92
CA THR A 246 -9.70 -3.82 -15.87
C THR A 246 -10.95 -4.58 -16.27
N GLY A 247 -11.40 -5.49 -15.41
CA GLY A 247 -12.59 -6.31 -15.64
C GLY A 247 -12.48 -7.37 -16.75
N ILE A 248 -11.29 -7.53 -17.35
CA ILE A 248 -11.04 -8.60 -18.33
C ILE A 248 -10.63 -9.87 -17.58
N ALA A 249 -11.18 -11.01 -18.00
CA ALA A 249 -10.86 -12.31 -17.41
C ALA A 249 -9.37 -12.66 -17.56
N ASP A 250 -8.78 -13.31 -16.56
CA ASP A 250 -7.35 -13.65 -16.55
C ASP A 250 -6.93 -14.50 -17.74
N ALA A 251 -7.79 -15.43 -18.20
CA ALA A 251 -7.52 -16.23 -19.38
C ALA A 251 -7.37 -15.40 -20.65
N ASP A 252 -8.22 -14.37 -20.83
CA ASP A 252 -8.15 -13.48 -22.00
C ASP A 252 -6.93 -12.56 -21.95
N VAL A 253 -6.56 -12.11 -20.72
CA VAL A 253 -5.35 -11.31 -20.51
C VAL A 253 -4.10 -12.17 -20.75
N ALA A 254 -4.08 -13.41 -20.28
CA ALA A 254 -2.99 -14.36 -20.52
C ALA A 254 -2.75 -14.56 -22.03
N HIS A 255 -3.81 -14.77 -22.78
CA HIS A 255 -3.73 -14.89 -24.26
C HIS A 255 -3.15 -13.63 -24.93
N ARG A 256 -3.48 -12.43 -24.44
CA ARG A 256 -2.89 -11.18 -24.96
C ARG A 256 -1.40 -11.12 -24.67
N ILE A 257 -0.98 -11.41 -23.43
CA ILE A 257 0.43 -11.42 -23.02
C ILE A 257 1.24 -12.43 -23.85
N GLU A 258 0.67 -13.63 -24.11
CA GLU A 258 1.29 -14.63 -25.00
C GLU A 258 1.41 -14.13 -26.45
N SER A 259 0.37 -13.48 -26.97
CA SER A 259 0.36 -12.90 -28.33
C SER A 259 1.34 -11.74 -28.45
N ASP A 260 1.51 -10.94 -27.40
CA ASP A 260 2.49 -9.86 -27.32
C ASP A 260 3.92 -10.41 -27.22
N GLY A 261 4.10 -11.70 -26.93
CA GLY A 261 5.39 -12.39 -26.87
C GLY A 261 6.29 -11.86 -25.75
N ILE A 262 5.71 -11.63 -24.57
CA ILE A 262 6.43 -11.11 -23.39
C ILE A 262 7.50 -12.12 -22.94
N ASP A 263 8.72 -11.67 -22.75
CA ASP A 263 9.84 -12.48 -22.29
C ASP A 263 9.86 -12.57 -20.75
N ILE A 264 9.66 -11.43 -20.09
CA ILE A 264 9.60 -11.31 -18.63
C ILE A 264 8.32 -10.57 -18.24
N LEU A 265 7.49 -11.18 -17.42
CA LEU A 265 6.31 -10.56 -16.84
C LEU A 265 6.59 -10.21 -15.37
N VAL A 266 6.42 -8.93 -15.02
CA VAL A 266 6.72 -8.40 -13.68
C VAL A 266 5.42 -8.07 -12.97
N ASP A 267 5.18 -8.74 -11.85
CA ASP A 267 4.12 -8.42 -10.90
C ASP A 267 4.55 -7.27 -9.99
N LEU A 268 3.74 -6.23 -9.91
CA LEU A 268 4.00 -5.05 -9.09
C LEU A 268 3.04 -4.93 -7.90
N SER A 269 2.24 -5.94 -7.63
CA SER A 269 1.18 -5.89 -6.62
C SER A 269 1.33 -6.96 -5.52
N GLY A 270 1.81 -8.19 -5.85
CA GLY A 270 1.80 -9.31 -4.92
C GLY A 270 0.39 -9.56 -4.37
N HIS A 271 0.25 -9.69 -3.04
CA HIS A 271 -1.04 -9.89 -2.36
C HIS A 271 -1.76 -8.58 -2.02
N MET A 272 -1.38 -7.44 -2.63
CA MET A 272 -2.09 -6.17 -2.41
C MET A 272 -3.44 -6.15 -3.11
N LEU A 273 -4.27 -5.17 -2.77
CA LEU A 273 -5.56 -4.94 -3.44
C LEU A 273 -5.37 -4.80 -4.96
N ASP A 274 -6.34 -5.28 -5.74
CA ASP A 274 -6.32 -5.27 -7.21
C ASP A 274 -5.15 -6.06 -7.83
N ASN A 275 -4.59 -7.04 -7.08
CA ASN A 275 -3.58 -7.94 -7.62
C ASN A 275 -4.16 -8.87 -8.71
N ARG A 276 -3.26 -9.44 -9.50
CA ARG A 276 -3.58 -10.38 -10.58
C ARG A 276 -2.72 -11.65 -10.49
N LEU A 277 -2.43 -12.14 -9.27
CA LEU A 277 -1.64 -13.37 -9.08
C LEU A 277 -2.26 -14.58 -9.80
N SER A 278 -3.60 -14.64 -9.91
CA SER A 278 -4.30 -15.66 -10.69
C SER A 278 -3.96 -15.62 -12.19
N LEU A 279 -3.69 -14.44 -12.76
CA LEU A 279 -3.16 -14.30 -14.12
C LEU A 279 -1.79 -14.97 -14.27
N PHE A 280 -0.89 -14.73 -13.29
CA PHE A 280 0.45 -15.32 -13.29
C PHE A 280 0.43 -16.85 -13.15
N SER A 281 -0.59 -17.41 -12.50
CA SER A 281 -0.74 -18.89 -12.40
C SER A 281 -0.98 -19.56 -13.76
N LEU A 282 -1.51 -18.83 -14.75
CA LEU A 282 -1.66 -19.30 -16.13
C LEU A 282 -0.33 -19.30 -16.89
N ARG A 283 0.73 -18.78 -16.30
CA ARG A 283 2.08 -18.72 -16.87
C ARG A 283 2.14 -18.10 -18.27
N PRO A 284 1.60 -16.89 -18.52
CA PRO A 284 1.56 -16.32 -19.86
C PRO A 284 2.95 -15.92 -20.41
N ALA A 285 3.97 -15.78 -19.55
CA ALA A 285 5.34 -15.47 -19.96
C ALA A 285 6.34 -16.56 -19.52
N PRO A 286 7.47 -16.74 -20.23
CA PRO A 286 8.51 -17.71 -19.88
C PRO A 286 9.16 -17.43 -18.53
N VAL A 287 9.38 -16.15 -18.18
CA VAL A 287 9.94 -15.70 -16.90
C VAL A 287 8.95 -14.79 -16.21
N GLN A 288 8.73 -15.03 -14.93
CA GLN A 288 7.84 -14.24 -14.08
C GLN A 288 8.55 -13.78 -12.82
N ALA A 289 8.44 -12.48 -12.49
CA ALA A 289 9.13 -11.90 -11.37
C ALA A 289 8.20 -11.02 -10.53
N SER A 290 8.36 -11.06 -9.21
CA SER A 290 7.71 -10.13 -8.28
C SER A 290 8.65 -8.97 -7.95
N TYR A 291 8.12 -7.76 -7.93
CA TYR A 291 8.91 -6.57 -7.65
C TYR A 291 8.07 -5.49 -6.96
N LEU A 292 8.65 -4.83 -5.99
CA LEU A 292 8.29 -3.54 -5.41
C LEU A 292 7.01 -3.51 -4.57
N GLY A 293 5.86 -3.99 -5.08
CA GLY A 293 4.56 -3.74 -4.44
C GLY A 293 4.30 -4.52 -3.16
N TYR A 294 5.01 -5.64 -2.96
CA TYR A 294 4.78 -6.53 -1.81
C TYR A 294 6.11 -6.88 -1.09
N PRO A 295 6.18 -6.72 0.24
CA PRO A 295 7.47 -6.78 0.97
C PRO A 295 7.83 -8.19 1.49
N ALA A 296 7.26 -9.25 0.94
CA ALA A 296 7.52 -10.64 1.30
C ALA A 296 7.53 -11.54 0.07
N THR A 297 7.77 -12.84 0.26
CA THR A 297 7.52 -13.86 -0.76
C THR A 297 6.05 -13.83 -1.18
N THR A 298 5.77 -14.15 -2.43
CA THR A 298 4.38 -14.36 -2.89
C THR A 298 3.83 -15.73 -2.43
N GLY A 299 4.70 -16.67 -2.06
CA GLY A 299 4.33 -18.06 -1.78
C GLY A 299 3.83 -18.82 -3.00
N CYS A 300 3.96 -18.23 -4.19
CA CYS A 300 3.38 -18.75 -5.44
C CYS A 300 4.44 -19.50 -6.25
N PRO A 301 4.21 -20.78 -6.61
CA PRO A 301 5.19 -21.62 -7.29
C PRO A 301 5.46 -21.19 -8.75
N PHE A 302 4.63 -20.33 -9.29
CA PHE A 302 4.74 -19.79 -10.64
C PHE A 302 5.55 -18.48 -10.72
N MET A 303 5.99 -17.91 -9.60
CA MET A 303 6.91 -16.78 -9.56
C MET A 303 8.34 -17.31 -9.51
N ASP A 304 9.15 -16.99 -10.56
CA ASP A 304 10.51 -17.49 -10.66
C ASP A 304 11.48 -16.68 -9.83
N PHE A 305 11.30 -15.35 -9.81
CA PHE A 305 12.23 -14.39 -9.22
C PHE A 305 11.53 -13.33 -8.37
N ARG A 306 12.26 -12.83 -7.37
CA ARG A 306 11.91 -11.62 -6.64
C ARG A 306 13.10 -10.66 -6.64
N LEU A 307 12.86 -9.41 -7.03
CA LEU A 307 13.87 -8.34 -7.09
C LEU A 307 14.00 -7.68 -5.72
N VAL A 308 15.20 -7.68 -5.16
CA VAL A 308 15.53 -7.19 -3.82
C VAL A 308 16.91 -6.54 -3.81
N ASP A 309 17.42 -6.10 -2.67
CA ASP A 309 18.84 -5.78 -2.46
C ASP A 309 19.43 -6.58 -1.29
N SER A 310 20.76 -6.52 -1.13
CA SER A 310 21.46 -7.27 -0.08
C SER A 310 21.26 -6.71 1.34
N LEU A 311 20.71 -5.51 1.50
CA LEU A 311 20.40 -4.93 2.80
C LEU A 311 18.98 -5.31 3.24
N THR A 312 18.03 -5.37 2.32
CA THR A 312 16.66 -5.85 2.62
C THR A 312 16.61 -7.35 2.79
N ASP A 313 17.31 -8.09 1.92
CA ASP A 313 17.33 -9.55 1.92
C ASP A 313 18.80 -10.04 1.92
N PRO A 314 19.46 -10.05 3.08
CA PRO A 314 20.84 -10.51 3.20
C PRO A 314 20.98 -12.01 2.89
N GLU A 315 22.22 -12.51 2.90
CA GLU A 315 22.48 -13.93 2.77
C GLU A 315 21.70 -14.73 3.83
N GLY A 316 21.04 -15.81 3.41
CA GLY A 316 20.15 -16.61 4.23
C GLY A 316 18.67 -16.23 4.13
N ALA A 317 18.30 -15.05 3.62
CA ALA A 317 16.91 -14.68 3.39
C ALA A 317 16.20 -15.58 2.33
N ASP A 318 16.98 -16.20 1.46
CA ASP A 318 16.50 -17.17 0.46
C ASP A 318 15.70 -18.32 1.08
N ALA A 319 15.97 -18.67 2.34
CA ALA A 319 15.23 -19.72 3.07
C ALA A 319 13.75 -19.36 3.33
N PHE A 320 13.38 -18.09 3.20
CA PHE A 320 12.04 -17.58 3.48
C PHE A 320 11.32 -17.08 2.21
N ALA A 321 11.82 -17.43 1.04
CA ALA A 321 11.23 -17.05 -0.25
C ALA A 321 11.00 -18.31 -1.11
N THR A 322 9.87 -18.35 -1.82
CA THR A 322 9.61 -19.35 -2.86
C THR A 322 10.31 -18.99 -4.15
N GLU A 323 10.50 -17.72 -4.40
CA GLU A 323 11.18 -17.15 -5.54
C GLU A 323 12.70 -17.16 -5.37
N ARG A 324 13.44 -17.24 -6.44
CA ARG A 324 14.88 -16.95 -6.44
C ARG A 324 15.11 -15.46 -6.23
N LEU A 325 15.82 -15.09 -5.17
CA LEU A 325 16.12 -13.69 -4.86
C LEU A 325 17.19 -13.14 -5.80
N VAL A 326 16.86 -12.09 -6.55
CA VAL A 326 17.81 -11.34 -7.37
C VAL A 326 18.17 -10.05 -6.64
N ARG A 327 19.35 -10.06 -6.03
CA ARG A 327 19.89 -8.92 -5.27
C ARG A 327 20.52 -7.92 -6.21
N LEU A 328 19.87 -6.76 -6.36
CA LEU A 328 20.40 -5.66 -7.15
C LEU A 328 21.66 -5.05 -6.48
N PRO A 329 22.66 -4.60 -7.27
CA PRO A 329 23.86 -3.94 -6.74
C PRO A 329 23.61 -2.46 -6.39
N VAL A 330 22.36 -2.07 -6.26
CA VAL A 330 21.81 -0.75 -5.90
C VAL A 330 20.68 -0.98 -4.91
N PRO A 331 20.17 0.05 -4.19
CA PRO A 331 18.97 -0.10 -3.38
C PRO A 331 17.86 -0.75 -4.19
N PHE A 332 17.00 -1.58 -3.57
CA PHE A 332 15.98 -2.35 -4.34
C PHE A 332 14.92 -1.45 -5.02
N LEU A 333 14.88 -0.18 -4.69
CA LEU A 333 13.98 0.80 -5.31
C LEU A 333 14.69 2.13 -5.60
N CYS A 334 14.12 2.89 -6.53
CA CYS A 334 14.61 4.21 -6.92
C CYS A 334 13.49 5.24 -6.77
N TYR A 335 13.73 6.28 -5.99
CA TYR A 335 12.73 7.29 -5.70
C TYR A 335 12.72 8.42 -6.73
N ALA A 336 11.54 8.69 -7.32
CA ALA A 336 11.28 9.88 -8.11
C ALA A 336 10.44 10.86 -7.26
N PRO A 337 11.05 11.94 -6.74
CA PRO A 337 10.33 12.90 -5.91
C PRO A 337 9.18 13.57 -6.66
N PHE A 338 8.13 13.97 -5.91
CA PHE A 338 7.03 14.72 -6.48
C PHE A 338 7.52 16.02 -7.14
N PRO A 339 7.23 16.29 -8.43
CA PRO A 339 7.86 17.37 -9.21
C PRO A 339 7.67 18.77 -8.60
N ASN A 340 6.52 19.00 -7.95
CA ASN A 340 6.15 20.27 -7.34
C ASN A 340 6.20 20.22 -5.80
N ALA A 341 7.11 19.40 -5.25
CA ALA A 341 7.31 19.33 -3.81
C ALA A 341 7.68 20.73 -3.25
N PRO A 342 7.08 21.14 -2.12
CA PRO A 342 7.44 22.41 -1.50
C PRO A 342 8.87 22.36 -0.94
N GLU A 343 9.47 23.54 -0.69
CA GLU A 343 10.78 23.60 -0.02
C GLU A 343 10.67 23.13 1.43
N PRO A 344 11.72 22.46 1.96
CA PRO A 344 11.78 22.13 3.38
C PRO A 344 11.61 23.37 4.26
N SER A 345 10.77 23.26 5.29
CA SER A 345 10.59 24.35 6.25
C SER A 345 11.82 24.51 7.16
N ALA A 346 11.91 25.65 7.87
CA ALA A 346 12.80 25.76 9.03
C ALA A 346 12.49 24.67 10.06
N LEU A 347 13.47 24.35 10.91
CA LEU A 347 13.32 23.34 11.96
C LEU A 347 12.29 23.81 13.00
N PRO A 348 11.17 23.09 13.21
CA PRO A 348 10.11 23.47 14.14
C PRO A 348 10.59 23.70 15.57
N ALA A 349 11.53 22.89 16.07
CA ALA A 349 12.06 22.97 17.44
C ALA A 349 12.64 24.35 17.79
N LEU A 350 13.19 25.09 16.81
CA LEU A 350 13.74 26.44 17.04
C LEU A 350 12.67 27.46 17.44
N SER A 351 11.44 27.29 16.95
CA SER A 351 10.31 28.16 17.29
C SER A 351 9.46 27.62 18.44
N ASN A 352 9.35 26.29 18.55
CA ASN A 352 8.48 25.65 19.51
C ASN A 352 9.12 25.52 20.90
N GLY A 353 10.47 25.47 20.98
CA GLY A 353 11.22 25.23 22.20
C GLY A 353 11.17 23.77 22.68
N TYR A 354 10.67 22.86 21.85
CA TYR A 354 10.66 21.41 22.09
C TYR A 354 10.75 20.67 20.76
N VAL A 355 11.27 19.45 20.79
CA VAL A 355 11.36 18.57 19.61
C VAL A 355 10.01 17.89 19.37
N THR A 356 9.62 17.84 18.09
CA THR A 356 8.44 17.10 17.63
C THR A 356 8.90 15.89 16.82
N PHE A 357 8.70 14.72 17.36
CA PHE A 357 8.78 13.47 16.62
C PHE A 357 7.56 13.32 15.72
N GLY A 358 7.69 12.57 14.60
CA GLY A 358 6.53 12.36 13.76
C GLY A 358 6.56 11.06 12.97
N SER A 359 5.37 10.59 12.59
CA SER A 359 5.20 9.47 11.66
C SER A 359 3.99 9.67 10.77
N PHE A 360 4.18 9.45 9.47
CA PHE A 360 3.13 9.54 8.45
C PHE A 360 2.79 8.16 7.88
N ASN A 361 3.24 7.11 8.55
CA ASN A 361 2.96 5.73 8.17
C ASN A 361 1.48 5.38 8.29
N ASN A 362 1.05 4.41 7.49
CA ASN A 362 -0.30 3.86 7.59
C ASN A 362 -0.53 3.28 9.00
N ALA A 363 -1.72 3.50 9.56
CA ALA A 363 -2.06 3.03 10.89
C ALA A 363 -2.01 1.50 11.04
N THR A 364 -2.13 0.74 9.95
CA THR A 364 -1.93 -0.73 9.95
C THR A 364 -0.54 -1.14 10.45
N LYS A 365 0.46 -0.25 10.36
CA LYS A 365 1.83 -0.46 10.83
C LYS A 365 2.04 -0.05 12.31
N LEU A 366 1.02 0.49 12.97
CA LEU A 366 1.09 0.92 14.38
C LEU A 366 0.93 -0.28 15.33
N SER A 367 1.86 -1.23 15.24
CA SER A 367 1.97 -2.37 16.15
C SER A 367 2.23 -1.92 17.59
N ASP A 368 2.15 -2.84 18.54
CA ASP A 368 2.57 -2.56 19.91
C ASP A 368 4.08 -2.33 20.00
N ASP A 369 4.88 -3.08 19.23
CA ASP A 369 6.33 -2.86 19.12
C ASP A 369 6.66 -1.45 18.63
N THR A 370 5.92 -0.94 17.61
CA THR A 370 6.07 0.45 17.14
C THR A 370 5.82 1.44 18.29
N LEU A 371 4.74 1.26 19.04
CA LEU A 371 4.38 2.18 20.13
C LEU A 371 5.38 2.11 21.28
N ASP A 372 5.91 0.93 21.58
CA ASP A 372 6.93 0.74 22.60
C ASP A 372 8.21 1.49 22.22
N LEU A 373 8.68 1.38 20.97
CA LEU A 373 9.81 2.15 20.45
C LEU A 373 9.60 3.66 20.55
N TRP A 374 8.43 4.14 20.15
CA TRP A 374 8.11 5.57 20.21
C TRP A 374 8.00 6.08 21.65
N CYS A 375 7.48 5.25 22.56
CA CYS A 375 7.46 5.58 23.98
C CYS A 375 8.88 5.71 24.56
N HIS A 376 9.79 4.79 24.23
CA HIS A 376 11.19 4.90 24.65
C HIS A 376 11.83 6.19 24.15
N ALA A 377 11.59 6.59 22.89
CA ALA A 377 12.10 7.86 22.34
C ALA A 377 11.49 9.09 23.07
N LEU A 378 10.18 9.05 23.36
CA LEU A 378 9.49 10.12 24.08
C LEU A 378 9.97 10.24 25.53
N ASP A 379 10.22 9.13 26.22
CA ASP A 379 10.69 9.11 27.62
C ASP A 379 12.14 9.59 27.71
N SER A 380 13.00 9.22 26.74
CA SER A 380 14.39 9.67 26.70
C SER A 380 14.54 11.15 26.31
N THR A 381 13.47 11.80 25.83
CA THR A 381 13.49 13.19 25.35
C THR A 381 12.43 14.01 26.09
N ALA A 382 12.82 14.62 27.19
CA ALA A 382 11.91 15.40 28.04
C ALA A 382 11.23 16.55 27.26
N GLY A 383 9.91 16.68 27.43
CA GLY A 383 9.12 17.75 26.79
C GLY A 383 8.85 17.57 25.31
N SER A 384 9.41 16.54 24.65
CA SER A 384 9.13 16.24 23.25
C SER A 384 7.66 15.87 23.01
N ARG A 385 7.20 16.01 21.78
CA ARG A 385 5.85 15.67 21.35
C ARG A 385 5.89 14.71 20.18
N MET A 386 4.77 14.02 19.94
CA MET A 386 4.59 13.12 18.80
C MET A 386 3.45 13.60 17.91
N PHE A 387 3.73 13.78 16.62
CA PHE A 387 2.75 14.08 15.58
C PHE A 387 2.53 12.84 14.72
N VAL A 388 1.34 12.24 14.78
CA VAL A 388 0.99 11.03 14.02
C VAL A 388 -0.07 11.36 12.98
N LYS A 389 0.24 11.10 11.69
CA LYS A 389 -0.68 11.32 10.59
C LYS A 389 -1.05 10.01 9.90
N ALA A 390 -2.34 9.67 9.92
CA ALA A 390 -2.90 8.57 9.13
C ALA A 390 -4.36 8.85 8.80
N ALA A 391 -4.88 8.22 7.74
CA ALA A 391 -6.25 8.48 7.27
C ALA A 391 -7.31 8.25 8.36
N CYS A 392 -7.15 7.20 9.19
CA CYS A 392 -8.06 6.85 10.27
C CYS A 392 -8.19 7.96 11.33
N PHE A 393 -7.20 8.83 11.49
CA PHE A 393 -7.23 9.93 12.46
C PHE A 393 -8.05 11.14 11.99
N SER A 394 -8.77 11.03 10.87
CA SER A 394 -9.91 11.89 10.58
C SER A 394 -11.08 11.62 11.53
N ASP A 395 -11.10 10.47 12.20
CA ASP A 395 -12.05 10.09 13.23
C ASP A 395 -11.49 10.41 14.62
N ALA A 396 -12.24 11.21 15.40
CA ALA A 396 -11.84 11.60 16.75
C ALA A 396 -11.71 10.39 17.69
N LEU A 397 -12.54 9.35 17.51
CA LEU A 397 -12.50 8.14 18.34
C LEU A 397 -11.20 7.34 18.10
N ALA A 398 -10.75 7.26 16.84
CA ALA A 398 -9.47 6.64 16.52
C ALA A 398 -8.29 7.40 17.16
N CYS A 399 -8.36 8.74 17.19
CA CYS A 399 -7.37 9.57 17.88
C CYS A 399 -7.36 9.29 19.40
N GLU A 400 -8.52 9.20 20.00
CA GLU A 400 -8.65 8.90 21.44
C GLU A 400 -8.13 7.50 21.77
N GLN A 401 -8.40 6.52 20.93
CA GLN A 401 -7.87 5.16 21.10
C GLN A 401 -6.34 5.14 21.01
N LEU A 402 -5.73 5.83 20.05
CA LEU A 402 -4.27 5.93 19.97
C LEU A 402 -3.69 6.60 21.24
N LYS A 403 -4.24 7.74 21.65
CA LYS A 403 -3.81 8.45 22.87
C LYS A 403 -3.93 7.57 24.11
N LYS A 404 -4.96 6.75 24.21
CA LYS A 404 -5.14 5.76 25.28
C LYS A 404 -4.04 4.70 25.27
N ARG A 405 -3.63 4.20 24.07
CA ARG A 405 -2.53 3.24 23.95
C ARG A 405 -1.20 3.83 24.45
N PHE A 406 -0.93 5.12 24.18
CA PHE A 406 0.22 5.84 24.75
C PHE A 406 0.10 6.02 26.26
N ALA A 407 -1.09 6.38 26.77
CA ALA A 407 -1.32 6.54 28.20
C ALA A 407 -1.10 5.24 28.98
N LEU A 408 -1.49 4.09 28.44
CA LEU A 408 -1.23 2.77 29.02
C LEU A 408 0.27 2.44 29.12
N ARG A 409 1.12 3.12 28.35
CA ARG A 409 2.59 3.03 28.34
C ARG A 409 3.27 4.15 29.15
N GLY A 410 2.49 4.94 29.91
CA GLY A 410 3.01 6.00 30.77
C GLY A 410 3.22 7.37 30.08
N ILE A 411 2.93 7.49 28.77
CA ILE A 411 3.09 8.76 28.05
C ILE A 411 1.85 9.64 28.25
N ASP A 412 2.06 10.91 28.61
CA ASP A 412 0.99 11.91 28.70
C ASP A 412 0.29 12.06 27.33
N PRO A 413 -1.03 11.79 27.22
CA PRO A 413 -1.80 11.97 26.00
C PRO A 413 -1.74 13.39 25.40
N GLY A 414 -1.47 14.41 26.23
CA GLY A 414 -1.29 15.80 25.79
C GLY A 414 -0.03 16.01 24.93
N ARG A 415 0.92 15.07 24.95
CA ARG A 415 2.10 15.06 24.07
C ARG A 415 1.82 14.49 22.68
N ILE A 416 0.63 13.90 22.43
CA ILE A 416 0.29 13.21 21.19
C ILE A 416 -0.69 14.06 20.38
N GLU A 417 -0.28 14.49 19.19
CA GLU A 417 -1.11 15.16 18.19
C GLU A 417 -1.43 14.18 17.05
N CYS A 418 -2.72 13.98 16.75
CA CYS A 418 -3.17 13.16 15.63
C CYS A 418 -3.66 14.04 14.49
N SER A 419 -3.37 13.65 13.26
CA SER A 419 -3.85 14.31 12.04
C SER A 419 -4.45 13.29 11.09
N GLY A 420 -5.62 13.59 10.55
CA GLY A 420 -6.30 12.77 9.56
C GLY A 420 -5.71 12.92 8.15
N MET A 421 -6.53 12.55 7.17
CA MET A 421 -6.18 12.68 5.76
C MET A 421 -5.99 14.15 5.38
N ILE A 422 -4.90 14.45 4.70
CA ILE A 422 -4.63 15.74 4.08
C ILE A 422 -4.77 15.55 2.57
N THR A 423 -5.69 16.31 1.96
CA THR A 423 -5.93 16.27 0.52
C THR A 423 -4.88 17.09 -0.23
N GLY A 424 -4.38 16.52 -1.32
CA GLY A 424 -3.35 17.16 -2.14
C GLY A 424 -1.91 16.84 -1.67
N MET A 425 -1.08 16.38 -2.62
CA MET A 425 0.30 15.97 -2.35
C MET A 425 1.16 17.10 -1.78
N ARG A 426 0.96 18.33 -2.26
CA ARG A 426 1.72 19.50 -1.78
C ARG A 426 1.45 19.78 -0.30
N ASP A 427 0.19 19.74 0.13
CA ASP A 427 -0.18 19.99 1.52
C ASP A 427 0.21 18.82 2.42
N HIS A 428 0.14 17.58 1.89
CA HIS A 428 0.68 16.41 2.55
C HIS A 428 2.19 16.57 2.84
N LEU A 429 2.97 16.99 1.85
CA LEU A 429 4.41 17.23 2.03
C LEU A 429 4.69 18.42 2.95
N ASN A 430 3.92 19.49 2.88
CA ASN A 430 4.05 20.64 3.79
C ASN A 430 3.85 20.25 5.25
N ALA A 431 3.05 19.21 5.55
CA ALA A 431 2.82 18.75 6.92
C ALA A 431 4.09 18.20 7.61
N TYR A 432 5.11 17.76 6.84
CA TYR A 432 6.43 17.42 7.40
C TYR A 432 7.12 18.64 8.05
N GLY A 433 6.65 19.86 7.74
CA GLY A 433 7.08 21.09 8.41
C GLY A 433 6.71 21.17 9.90
N LYS A 434 5.89 20.26 10.41
CA LYS A 434 5.57 20.13 11.84
C LYS A 434 6.52 19.18 12.59
N VAL A 435 7.36 18.43 11.88
CA VAL A 435 8.17 17.34 12.41
C VAL A 435 9.65 17.70 12.35
N ASP A 436 10.36 17.48 13.44
CA ASP A 436 11.81 17.64 13.53
C ASP A 436 12.55 16.36 13.15
N ILE A 437 12.09 15.21 13.66
CA ILE A 437 12.66 13.88 13.46
C ILE A 437 11.51 12.90 13.20
N ALA A 438 11.59 12.12 12.15
CA ALA A 438 10.63 11.06 11.90
C ALA A 438 11.04 9.78 12.64
N LEU A 439 10.07 9.14 13.30
CA LEU A 439 10.23 7.83 13.91
C LEU A 439 9.52 6.79 13.02
N ASP A 440 10.30 5.83 12.55
CA ASP A 440 9.77 4.77 11.71
C ASP A 440 8.92 3.77 12.49
N THR A 441 8.16 2.95 11.77
CA THR A 441 7.35 1.87 12.33
C THR A 441 8.13 0.55 12.31
N PHE A 442 7.78 -0.37 13.22
CA PHE A 442 8.38 -1.69 13.34
C PHE A 442 7.30 -2.75 13.67
N PRO A 443 7.35 -3.97 13.12
CA PRO A 443 8.37 -4.52 12.22
C PRO A 443 8.24 -4.09 10.75
N TYR A 444 7.22 -3.37 10.34
CA TYR A 444 7.07 -2.92 8.97
C TYR A 444 7.48 -1.45 8.83
N ASN A 445 8.66 -1.21 8.26
CA ASN A 445 9.19 0.13 8.06
C ASN A 445 8.39 0.97 7.04
N GLY A 446 8.57 2.29 7.09
CA GLY A 446 8.16 3.20 6.05
C GLY A 446 8.97 2.99 4.77
N THR A 447 8.31 3.15 3.62
CA THR A 447 8.97 3.15 2.31
C THR A 447 8.84 4.54 1.68
N THR A 448 7.69 4.85 1.11
CA THR A 448 7.42 6.17 0.53
C THR A 448 7.48 7.27 1.58
N THR A 449 6.94 7.04 2.77
CA THR A 449 6.95 8.00 3.89
C THR A 449 8.37 8.31 4.37
N THR A 450 9.27 7.35 4.35
CA THR A 450 10.69 7.57 4.65
C THR A 450 11.35 8.41 3.57
N CYS A 451 11.12 8.13 2.29
CA CYS A 451 11.62 8.93 1.17
C CYS A 451 11.08 10.37 1.22
N GLU A 452 9.78 10.55 1.50
CA GLU A 452 9.14 11.86 1.64
C GLU A 452 9.71 12.66 2.81
N ALA A 453 9.88 12.03 3.99
CA ALA A 453 10.48 12.66 5.15
C ALA A 453 11.90 13.18 4.82
N LEU A 454 12.75 12.32 4.26
CA LEU A 454 14.10 12.67 3.84
C LEU A 454 14.09 13.81 2.80
N TRP A 455 13.18 13.74 1.80
CA TRP A 455 13.04 14.78 0.79
C TRP A 455 12.58 16.12 1.38
N MET A 456 11.76 16.09 2.43
CA MET A 456 11.30 17.27 3.16
C MET A 456 12.27 17.72 4.27
N GLY A 457 13.49 17.18 4.28
CA GLY A 457 14.53 17.57 5.23
C GLY A 457 14.39 16.97 6.62
N VAL A 458 13.53 15.96 6.81
CA VAL A 458 13.28 15.32 8.09
C VAL A 458 14.09 14.02 8.17
N PRO A 459 15.10 13.91 9.07
CA PRO A 459 15.82 12.66 9.27
C PRO A 459 14.88 11.61 9.87
N VAL A 460 15.13 10.34 9.52
CA VAL A 460 14.32 9.20 9.97
C VAL A 460 15.20 8.29 10.82
N ILE A 461 14.71 7.91 12.00
CA ILE A 461 15.31 6.85 12.82
C ILE A 461 14.47 5.59 12.61
N THR A 462 15.12 4.49 12.26
CA THR A 462 14.46 3.20 12.02
C THR A 462 15.07 2.08 12.84
N GLN A 463 14.26 1.09 13.22
CA GLN A 463 14.75 -0.16 13.80
C GLN A 463 14.80 -1.24 12.73
N VAL A 464 15.91 -1.97 12.69
CA VAL A 464 16.19 -3.07 11.77
C VAL A 464 15.73 -4.39 12.37
N GLY A 465 14.97 -5.17 11.61
CA GLY A 465 14.59 -6.53 11.97
C GLY A 465 15.18 -7.57 11.01
N ASN A 466 14.57 -8.74 10.98
CA ASN A 466 15.07 -9.89 10.22
C ASN A 466 14.37 -10.05 8.84
N LEU A 467 13.22 -9.43 8.64
CA LEU A 467 12.41 -9.54 7.43
C LEU A 467 12.62 -8.36 6.50
N HIS A 468 12.38 -8.54 5.21
CA HIS A 468 12.44 -7.50 4.20
C HIS A 468 11.73 -6.21 4.66
N ALA A 469 10.48 -6.32 5.11
CA ALA A 469 9.67 -5.17 5.55
C ALA A 469 10.33 -4.37 6.69
N ALA A 470 11.07 -5.06 7.59
CA ALA A 470 11.78 -4.46 8.73
C ALA A 470 13.21 -4.00 8.40
N ARG A 471 13.62 -4.06 7.13
CA ARG A 471 14.96 -3.70 6.65
C ARG A 471 14.93 -2.65 5.54
N VAL A 472 13.75 -2.27 5.10
CA VAL A 472 13.56 -1.22 4.08
C VAL A 472 14.17 0.09 4.54
N GLY A 473 13.94 0.49 5.80
CA GLY A 473 14.54 1.71 6.37
C GLY A 473 16.07 1.69 6.32
N LEU A 474 16.70 0.55 6.63
CA LEU A 474 18.15 0.36 6.52
C LEU A 474 18.66 0.58 5.09
N SER A 475 18.00 -0.02 4.09
CA SER A 475 18.36 0.15 2.68
C SER A 475 18.27 1.62 2.24
N LEU A 476 17.14 2.28 2.55
CA LEU A 476 16.90 3.68 2.18
C LEU A 476 17.90 4.63 2.84
N LEU A 477 18.12 4.49 4.14
CA LEU A 477 19.07 5.33 4.89
C LEU A 477 20.51 5.11 4.44
N SER A 478 20.90 3.86 4.17
CA SER A 478 22.22 3.54 3.62
C SER A 478 22.44 4.16 2.25
N ALA A 479 21.40 4.15 1.39
CA ALA A 479 21.45 4.74 0.06
C ALA A 479 21.73 6.25 0.06
N VAL A 480 21.32 6.95 1.12
CA VAL A 480 21.56 8.40 1.29
C VAL A 480 22.71 8.72 2.24
N GLY A 481 23.50 7.72 2.66
CA GLY A 481 24.65 7.90 3.54
C GLY A 481 24.28 8.13 5.02
N LEU A 482 23.07 7.79 5.42
CA LEU A 482 22.54 7.93 6.79
C LEU A 482 22.31 6.58 7.48
N GLY A 483 22.99 5.51 7.05
CA GLY A 483 22.85 4.17 7.62
C GLY A 483 23.04 4.09 9.14
N GLY A 484 23.76 5.04 9.74
CA GLY A 484 23.92 5.15 11.19
C GLY A 484 22.63 5.54 11.96
N LEU A 485 21.53 5.89 11.25
CA LEU A 485 20.20 6.12 11.84
C LEU A 485 19.34 4.84 11.86
N ALA A 486 19.86 3.72 11.39
CA ALA A 486 19.25 2.41 11.47
C ALA A 486 19.83 1.65 12.68
N THR A 487 19.01 1.38 13.67
CA THR A 487 19.39 0.75 14.93
C THR A 487 18.92 -0.70 15.00
N THR A 488 19.51 -1.50 15.88
CA THR A 488 19.14 -2.92 16.04
C THR A 488 18.43 -3.23 17.35
N CYS A 489 18.30 -2.23 18.24
CA CYS A 489 17.60 -2.36 19.52
C CYS A 489 16.87 -1.06 19.88
N ALA A 490 15.94 -1.15 20.83
CA ALA A 490 15.12 -0.03 21.28
C ALA A 490 15.93 1.03 22.04
N GLU A 491 16.96 0.59 22.75
CA GLU A 491 17.85 1.48 23.54
C GLU A 491 18.63 2.40 22.61
N ASP A 492 19.22 1.88 21.53
CA ASP A 492 19.94 2.67 20.53
C ASP A 492 19.00 3.60 19.78
N PHE A 493 17.77 3.14 19.47
CA PHE A 493 16.73 3.96 18.86
C PHE A 493 16.39 5.19 19.72
N ALA A 494 16.16 4.97 21.00
CA ALA A 494 15.88 6.03 21.96
C ALA A 494 17.10 6.95 22.19
N ALA A 495 18.31 6.39 22.25
CA ALA A 495 19.55 7.15 22.40
C ALA A 495 19.81 8.09 21.22
N LEU A 496 19.56 7.64 19.98
CA LEU A 496 19.65 8.50 18.79
C LEU A 496 18.60 9.62 18.81
N ALA A 497 17.37 9.32 19.22
CA ALA A 497 16.30 10.33 19.34
C ALA A 497 16.69 11.42 20.37
N ALA A 498 17.25 11.03 21.51
CA ALA A 498 17.74 11.95 22.53
C ALA A 498 18.92 12.79 22.03
N ALA A 499 19.95 12.16 21.41
CA ALA A 499 21.14 12.85 20.94
C ALA A 499 20.81 13.93 19.89
N PHE A 500 19.91 13.66 18.95
CA PHE A 500 19.44 14.68 18.00
C PHE A 500 18.67 15.82 18.67
N SER A 501 17.98 15.51 19.76
CA SER A 501 17.19 16.51 20.51
C SER A 501 18.06 17.42 21.35
N GLU A 502 19.24 16.97 21.78
CA GLU A 502 20.22 17.76 22.54
C GLU A 502 20.97 18.77 21.68
N ASP A 503 21.23 18.46 20.38
CA ASP A 503 21.90 19.37 19.47
C ASP A 503 20.98 19.82 18.31
N VAL A 504 20.09 20.75 18.66
CA VAL A 504 19.11 21.35 17.72
C VAL A 504 19.80 22.07 16.54
N HIS A 505 21.00 22.60 16.74
CA HIS A 505 21.74 23.27 15.66
C HIS A 505 22.33 22.26 14.66
N GLN A 506 22.81 21.12 15.13
CA GLN A 506 23.23 20.03 14.25
C GLN A 506 22.04 19.50 13.44
N LEU A 507 20.89 19.32 14.09
CA LEU A 507 19.65 18.88 13.45
C LEU A 507 19.17 19.89 12.39
N GLU A 508 19.25 21.19 12.67
CA GLU A 508 18.94 22.24 11.68
C GLU A 508 19.87 22.20 10.47
N ASN A 509 21.17 22.02 10.69
CA ASN A 509 22.14 21.89 9.61
C ASN A 509 21.88 20.64 8.75
N LEU A 510 21.55 19.51 9.37
CA LEU A 510 21.14 18.31 8.66
C LEU A 510 19.88 18.56 7.82
N ARG A 511 18.83 19.13 8.42
CA ARG A 511 17.57 19.45 7.74
C ARG A 511 17.77 20.28 6.48
N ARG A 512 18.57 21.33 6.53
CA ARG A 512 18.86 22.21 5.38
C ARG A 512 19.57 21.51 4.23
N ARG A 513 20.42 20.52 4.52
CA ARG A 513 21.24 19.82 3.53
C ARG A 513 20.60 18.55 2.98
N LEU A 514 19.65 17.98 3.73
CA LEU A 514 19.18 16.60 3.52
C LEU A 514 18.57 16.40 2.14
N ARG A 515 17.72 17.32 1.66
CA ARG A 515 17.16 17.26 0.29
C ARG A 515 18.26 17.17 -0.78
N THR A 516 19.30 17.99 -0.68
CA THR A 516 20.41 17.98 -1.63
C THR A 516 21.18 16.66 -1.56
N VAL A 517 21.37 16.12 -0.35
CA VAL A 517 22.01 14.81 -0.16
C VAL A 517 21.18 13.71 -0.82
N VAL A 518 19.88 13.69 -0.60
CA VAL A 518 18.95 12.72 -1.20
C VAL A 518 18.96 12.82 -2.72
N ALA A 519 18.88 14.02 -3.27
CA ALA A 519 18.83 14.25 -4.71
C ALA A 519 20.07 13.73 -5.46
N HIS A 520 21.24 13.72 -4.79
CA HIS A 520 22.50 13.24 -5.37
C HIS A 520 22.91 11.84 -4.88
N SER A 521 22.05 11.15 -4.17
CA SER A 521 22.28 9.82 -3.63
C SER A 521 21.93 8.70 -4.60
N ALA A 522 22.35 7.48 -4.25
CA ALA A 522 21.96 6.28 -4.99
C ALA A 522 20.43 6.06 -5.03
N LEU A 523 19.70 6.60 -4.05
CA LEU A 523 18.24 6.50 -3.98
C LEU A 523 17.53 7.22 -5.14
N CYS A 524 18.12 8.31 -5.67
CA CYS A 524 17.55 9.11 -6.76
C CYS A 524 18.33 8.96 -8.09
N ASP A 525 19.34 8.10 -8.16
CA ASP A 525 20.08 7.83 -9.40
C ASP A 525 19.31 6.86 -10.31
N GLN A 526 18.28 7.41 -10.95
CA GLN A 526 17.34 6.66 -11.78
C GLN A 526 18.03 5.93 -12.94
N ARG A 527 19.07 6.53 -13.54
CA ARG A 527 19.78 5.92 -14.68
C ARG A 527 20.59 4.70 -14.25
N ARG A 528 21.35 4.84 -13.16
CA ARG A 528 22.13 3.73 -12.62
C ARG A 528 21.21 2.59 -12.17
N PHE A 529 20.10 2.93 -11.52
CA PHE A 529 19.12 1.96 -11.08
C PHE A 529 18.54 1.19 -12.27
N THR A 530 18.05 1.89 -13.30
CA THR A 530 17.42 1.24 -14.46
C THR A 530 18.39 0.31 -15.17
N ARG A 531 19.67 0.70 -15.33
CA ARG A 531 20.71 -0.19 -15.90
C ARG A 531 20.93 -1.45 -15.07
N ALA A 532 20.95 -1.33 -13.73
CA ALA A 532 21.08 -2.48 -12.84
C ALA A 532 19.86 -3.43 -12.96
N LEU A 533 18.68 -2.87 -13.05
CA LEU A 533 17.44 -3.62 -13.27
C LEU A 533 17.44 -4.35 -14.64
N GLU A 534 17.85 -3.68 -15.69
CA GLU A 534 17.96 -4.25 -17.04
C GLU A 534 19.00 -5.38 -17.11
N GLU A 535 20.12 -5.26 -16.39
CA GLU A 535 21.09 -6.36 -16.29
C GLU A 535 20.51 -7.55 -15.51
N ALA A 536 19.72 -7.28 -14.46
CA ALA A 536 18.99 -8.33 -13.75
C ALA A 536 18.02 -9.05 -14.69
N PHE A 537 17.28 -8.33 -15.54
CA PHE A 537 16.40 -8.94 -16.56
C PHE A 537 17.18 -9.82 -17.55
N ARG A 538 18.33 -9.35 -18.04
CA ARG A 538 19.19 -10.17 -18.92
C ARG A 538 19.69 -11.43 -18.19
N HIS A 539 19.99 -11.32 -16.90
CA HIS A 539 20.41 -12.46 -16.08
C HIS A 539 19.30 -13.50 -15.91
N MET A 540 18.06 -13.08 -15.68
CA MET A 540 16.91 -13.98 -15.55
C MET A 540 16.61 -14.79 -16.80
N LEU A 541 16.99 -14.29 -17.99
CA LEU A 541 16.82 -14.97 -19.27
C LEU A 541 17.95 -15.95 -19.63
N ARG A 542 19.00 -16.04 -18.80
CA ARG A 542 20.08 -17.01 -19.01
C ARG A 542 19.66 -18.37 -18.47
N PRO A 543 19.97 -19.50 -19.15
CA PRO A 543 19.80 -20.81 -18.56
C PRO A 543 20.51 -20.85 -17.18
N GLY A 544 19.83 -21.40 -16.21
CA GLY A 544 20.45 -21.62 -14.90
C GLY A 544 21.70 -22.50 -15.02
N PRO A 545 22.65 -22.37 -14.08
CA PRO A 545 23.85 -23.23 -14.05
C PRO A 545 23.50 -24.71 -13.90
#